data_6e15c7fb80bb7f389bb3e5a99ff2431f
#
_entry.id   6e15c7fb80bb7f389bb3e5a99ff2431f
#
_cell.length_a   1.000
_cell.length_b   1.000
_cell.length_c   1.000
_cell.angle_alpha   90.00
_cell.angle_beta   90.00
_cell.angle_gamma   90.00
#
_symmetry.space_group_name_H-M   'P 1'
#
loop_
_entity.id
_entity.type
_entity.pdbx_description
1 polymer ?
#
loop_
_entity_poly.entity_id
_entity_poly.type
_entity_poly.pdbx_seq_one_letter_code
_entity_poly.pdbx_strand_id
1 'polypeptide(L)'
;MRYAFALLLTLLAAVVVAGLAHVSNGYALLAYGRTSLEMSLGTLLALVLVTFFGLYLLTTLAVSLWTYPRRLREALTRKRELRARRATKQGLIDFAEGRWEESEKNLLRHADDSEMPLINYIAAARAAQLQGEHVRRDMYLRLAQDQVPEANVAVLLTQAELQIAHKQLDQALATLKRLQELDPDHVFAVRLLATLYRKLGDWQSLLGLVARLRETRVLTKQEVDRLEERAVAALLDQVDPKRPQPSPTQLWESVPRRLHENLELNRAYARALLRCGEPVRAEGVVREALKEHWDEELLALYGLAVGEDPKRQLGRVEDWLAERGESAALLLTAGRLCVVARLWGKARGYFEASIMLGGRPEAYEELGKLLRQLDDPEDALRTYSDGLAVSLGRKVKAYKPPKPKPRRIAKN
;
A
#
# COMPACT_ATOMS: atom_id res chain seq x y z
N MET A 1 59.29 -19.83 -5.32
CA MET A 1 60.13 -20.30 -4.20
C MET A 1 60.33 -21.83 -4.15
N ARG A 2 59.27 -22.66 -4.25
CA ARG A 2 59.41 -24.14 -4.23
C ARG A 2 60.31 -24.73 -5.32
N TYR A 3 60.24 -24.20 -6.55
CA TYR A 3 61.06 -24.63 -7.69
C TYR A 3 62.53 -24.21 -7.54
N ALA A 4 62.79 -23.01 -7.01
CA ALA A 4 64.17 -22.54 -6.75
C ALA A 4 64.84 -23.38 -5.65
N PHE A 5 64.10 -23.78 -4.63
CA PHE A 5 64.58 -24.63 -3.56
C PHE A 5 64.87 -26.06 -4.06
N ALA A 6 64.00 -26.63 -4.90
CA ALA A 6 64.19 -27.93 -5.50
C ALA A 6 65.42 -27.91 -6.43
N LEU A 7 65.60 -26.86 -7.22
CA LEU A 7 66.76 -26.70 -8.10
C LEU A 7 68.06 -26.54 -7.30
N LEU A 8 68.04 -25.83 -6.21
CA LEU A 8 69.19 -25.66 -5.31
C LEU A 8 69.59 -26.99 -4.66
N LEU A 9 68.59 -27.76 -4.23
CA LEU A 9 68.76 -29.07 -3.57
C LEU A 9 69.28 -30.11 -4.54
N THR A 10 68.90 -30.13 -5.84
CA THR A 10 69.42 -30.99 -6.89
C THR A 10 70.78 -30.57 -7.27
N LEU A 11 71.14 -29.30 -7.33
CA LEU A 11 72.45 -28.79 -7.60
C LEU A 11 73.42 -29.18 -6.46
N LEU A 12 73.02 -29.04 -5.22
CA LEU A 12 73.77 -29.45 -4.04
C LEU A 12 74.05 -30.98 -4.06
N ALA A 13 73.02 -31.78 -4.38
CA ALA A 13 73.13 -33.22 -4.48
C ALA A 13 74.07 -33.60 -5.60
N ALA A 14 74.07 -32.93 -6.76
CA ALA A 14 74.99 -33.14 -7.87
C ALA A 14 76.43 -32.82 -7.48
N VAL A 15 76.71 -31.77 -6.76
CA VAL A 15 78.01 -31.39 -6.22
C VAL A 15 78.53 -32.43 -5.22
N VAL A 16 77.72 -32.93 -4.33
CA VAL A 16 78.10 -33.99 -3.38
C VAL A 16 78.41 -35.31 -4.10
N VAL A 17 77.61 -35.67 -5.10
CA VAL A 17 77.83 -36.87 -5.91
C VAL A 17 79.10 -36.76 -6.73
N ALA A 18 79.38 -35.60 -7.30
CA ALA A 18 80.64 -35.37 -8.08
C ALA A 18 81.86 -35.43 -7.14
N GLY A 19 81.77 -34.92 -5.91
CA GLY A 19 82.81 -35.00 -4.89
C GLY A 19 83.10 -36.46 -4.45
N LEU A 20 82.05 -37.22 -4.21
CA LEU A 20 82.14 -38.64 -3.85
C LEU A 20 82.69 -39.52 -5.00
N ALA A 21 82.39 -39.18 -6.28
CA ALA A 21 82.85 -39.87 -7.45
C ALA A 21 84.30 -39.64 -7.66
N HIS A 22 84.92 -38.57 -7.19
CA HIS A 22 86.37 -38.28 -7.33
C HIS A 22 87.22 -39.00 -6.30
N VAL A 23 86.58 -39.43 -5.15
CA VAL A 23 87.30 -40.05 -4.03
C VAL A 23 87.29 -41.59 -4.11
N SER A 24 86.37 -42.21 -4.85
CA SER A 24 86.19 -43.66 -4.90
C SER A 24 86.36 -44.24 -6.32
N ASN A 25 87.37 -45.15 -6.50
CA ASN A 25 87.56 -45.92 -7.76
C ASN A 25 86.51 -47.10 -7.87
N GLY A 26 85.24 -46.90 -7.37
CA GLY A 26 84.20 -47.93 -7.44
C GLY A 26 83.58 -48.01 -8.83
N TYR A 27 83.37 -49.22 -9.33
CA TYR A 27 82.61 -49.49 -10.55
C TYR A 27 81.31 -50.25 -10.21
N ALA A 28 80.29 -49.99 -10.99
CA ALA A 28 79.00 -50.71 -10.91
C ALA A 28 78.84 -51.58 -12.15
N LEU A 29 78.58 -52.87 -11.94
CA LEU A 29 78.36 -53.84 -12.99
C LEU A 29 76.89 -54.21 -13.05
N LEU A 30 76.21 -53.81 -14.10
CA LEU A 30 74.80 -54.14 -14.36
C LEU A 30 74.81 -55.29 -15.41
N ALA A 31 74.49 -56.50 -14.96
CA ALA A 31 74.38 -57.67 -15.82
C ALA A 31 72.90 -58.06 -16.01
N TYR A 32 72.46 -58.12 -17.26
CA TYR A 32 71.13 -58.61 -17.63
C TYR A 32 71.28 -59.67 -18.77
N GLY A 33 71.11 -60.95 -18.44
CA GLY A 33 71.22 -62.10 -19.33
C GLY A 33 72.63 -62.28 -19.83
N ARG A 34 72.94 -62.03 -21.10
CA ARG A 34 74.26 -62.20 -21.77
C ARG A 34 75.03 -60.88 -21.95
N THR A 35 74.50 -59.76 -21.56
CA THR A 35 75.09 -58.44 -21.66
C THR A 35 75.48 -57.90 -20.32
N SER A 36 76.73 -57.45 -20.15
CA SER A 36 77.19 -56.73 -18.94
C SER A 36 77.60 -55.33 -19.36
N LEU A 37 77.12 -54.36 -18.57
CA LEU A 37 77.40 -52.93 -18.71
C LEU A 37 78.27 -52.52 -17.53
N GLU A 38 79.53 -52.17 -17.77
CA GLU A 38 80.43 -51.66 -16.73
C GLU A 38 80.43 -50.12 -16.78
N MET A 39 80.14 -49.49 -15.69
CA MET A 39 80.20 -48.02 -15.59
C MET A 39 80.79 -47.59 -14.26
N SER A 40 81.36 -46.40 -14.18
CA SER A 40 81.79 -45.89 -12.88
C SER A 40 80.61 -45.59 -11.96
N LEU A 41 80.76 -45.75 -10.65
CA LEU A 41 79.71 -45.47 -9.65
C LEU A 41 79.20 -44.04 -9.77
N GLY A 42 80.09 -43.12 -10.14
CA GLY A 42 79.74 -41.69 -10.38
C GLY A 42 78.82 -41.48 -11.58
N THR A 43 79.03 -42.25 -12.71
CA THR A 43 78.20 -42.16 -13.90
C THR A 43 76.83 -42.78 -13.64
N LEU A 44 76.73 -43.85 -12.86
CA LEU A 44 75.46 -44.43 -12.46
C LEU A 44 74.62 -43.47 -11.59
N LEU A 45 75.23 -42.86 -10.58
CA LEU A 45 74.57 -41.87 -9.69
C LEU A 45 74.13 -40.62 -10.46
N ALA A 46 74.98 -40.13 -11.41
CA ALA A 46 74.59 -39.01 -12.27
C ALA A 46 73.39 -39.37 -13.16
N LEU A 47 73.36 -40.59 -13.74
CA LEU A 47 72.23 -41.04 -14.55
C LEU A 47 70.90 -41.13 -13.73
N VAL A 48 70.98 -41.70 -12.51
CA VAL A 48 69.86 -41.79 -11.62
C VAL A 48 69.35 -40.41 -11.25
N LEU A 49 70.25 -39.47 -10.96
CA LEU A 49 69.81 -38.07 -10.62
C LEU A 49 69.18 -37.36 -11.82
N VAL A 50 69.75 -37.50 -13.03
CA VAL A 50 69.20 -36.92 -14.26
C VAL A 50 67.82 -37.50 -14.56
N THR A 51 67.66 -38.82 -14.39
CA THR A 51 66.36 -39.50 -14.61
C THR A 51 65.37 -39.08 -13.61
N PHE A 52 65.70 -38.98 -12.31
CA PHE A 52 64.84 -38.52 -11.26
C PHE A 52 64.40 -37.05 -11.44
N PHE A 53 65.38 -36.19 -11.83
CA PHE A 53 65.09 -34.78 -12.14
C PHE A 53 64.20 -34.63 -13.36
N GLY A 54 64.44 -35.40 -14.43
CA GLY A 54 63.58 -35.43 -15.61
C GLY A 54 62.16 -35.87 -15.31
N LEU A 55 61.99 -36.94 -14.49
CA LEU A 55 60.71 -37.41 -14.06
C LEU A 55 60.00 -36.38 -13.16
N TYR A 56 60.72 -35.71 -12.26
CA TYR A 56 60.20 -34.63 -11.45
C TYR A 56 59.71 -33.44 -12.27
N LEU A 57 60.56 -33.07 -13.29
CA LEU A 57 60.14 -31.95 -14.17
C LEU A 57 58.95 -32.34 -15.03
N LEU A 58 58.84 -33.55 -15.49
CA LEU A 58 57.71 -34.06 -16.26
C LEU A 58 56.41 -34.08 -15.45
N THR A 59 56.51 -34.58 -14.23
CA THR A 59 55.35 -34.60 -13.32
C THR A 59 54.90 -33.20 -12.94
N THR A 60 55.81 -32.28 -12.65
CA THR A 60 55.45 -30.88 -12.34
C THR A 60 54.87 -30.16 -13.54
N LEU A 61 55.37 -30.39 -14.74
CA LEU A 61 54.82 -29.88 -15.99
C LEU A 61 53.39 -30.43 -16.24
N ALA A 62 53.22 -31.74 -16.11
CA ALA A 62 51.92 -32.39 -16.28
C ALA A 62 50.86 -31.85 -15.28
N VAL A 63 51.22 -31.73 -14.00
CA VAL A 63 50.33 -31.15 -12.96
C VAL A 63 50.07 -29.67 -13.25
N SER A 64 51.07 -28.91 -13.67
CA SER A 64 50.94 -27.50 -14.02
C SER A 64 49.98 -27.29 -15.20
N LEU A 65 50.16 -28.09 -16.29
CA LEU A 65 49.27 -28.03 -17.45
C LEU A 65 47.82 -28.41 -17.10
N TRP A 66 47.64 -29.37 -16.19
CA TRP A 66 46.29 -29.81 -15.79
C TRP A 66 45.61 -28.81 -14.87
N THR A 67 46.33 -28.13 -13.99
CA THR A 67 45.79 -27.14 -13.04
C THR A 67 45.69 -25.73 -13.64
N TYR A 68 46.45 -25.41 -14.68
CA TYR A 68 46.48 -24.10 -15.33
C TYR A 68 45.09 -23.64 -15.83
N PRO A 69 44.30 -24.46 -16.56
CA PRO A 69 42.98 -24.03 -17.04
C PRO A 69 41.98 -23.78 -15.92
N ARG A 70 42.07 -24.53 -14.81
CA ARG A 70 41.20 -24.29 -13.63
C ARG A 70 41.51 -22.95 -12.96
N ARG A 71 42.78 -22.66 -12.71
CA ARG A 71 43.22 -21.37 -12.10
C ARG A 71 42.90 -20.18 -13.00
N LEU A 72 43.02 -20.35 -14.31
CA LEU A 72 42.65 -19.29 -15.26
C LEU A 72 41.14 -19.04 -15.26
N ARG A 73 40.32 -20.10 -15.25
CA ARG A 73 38.87 -19.97 -15.14
C ARG A 73 38.47 -19.28 -13.83
N GLU A 74 39.02 -19.71 -12.70
CA GLU A 74 38.75 -19.08 -11.40
C GLU A 74 39.18 -17.60 -11.36
N ALA A 75 40.31 -17.25 -11.99
CA ALA A 75 40.77 -15.87 -12.08
C ALA A 75 39.87 -15.01 -12.99
N LEU A 76 39.32 -15.60 -14.06
CA LEU A 76 38.38 -14.93 -14.96
C LEU A 76 37.01 -14.75 -14.32
N THR A 77 36.47 -15.77 -13.61
CA THR A 77 35.22 -15.66 -12.88
C THR A 77 35.31 -14.60 -11.79
N ARG A 78 36.36 -14.61 -10.96
CA ARG A 78 36.60 -13.56 -9.96
C ARG A 78 36.67 -12.14 -10.56
N LYS A 79 37.31 -12.00 -11.74
CA LYS A 79 37.30 -10.68 -12.42
C LYS A 79 35.94 -10.26 -12.91
N ARG A 80 35.10 -11.20 -13.40
CA ARG A 80 33.71 -10.93 -13.81
C ARG A 80 32.88 -10.54 -12.62
N GLU A 81 32.92 -11.29 -11.52
CA GLU A 81 32.23 -10.99 -10.26
C GLU A 81 32.60 -9.60 -9.72
N LEU A 82 33.88 -9.25 -9.69
CA LEU A 82 34.34 -7.93 -9.25
C LEU A 82 33.85 -6.80 -10.15
N ARG A 83 33.73 -7.02 -11.46
CA ARG A 83 33.15 -6.04 -12.39
C ARG A 83 31.65 -5.90 -12.17
N ALA A 84 30.92 -7.02 -11.97
CA ALA A 84 29.53 -7.05 -11.68
C ALA A 84 29.21 -6.31 -10.36
N ARG A 85 29.95 -6.60 -9.29
CA ARG A 85 29.82 -5.89 -8.01
C ARG A 85 30.04 -4.37 -8.14
N ARG A 86 31.04 -3.95 -8.91
CA ARG A 86 31.31 -2.52 -9.15
C ARG A 86 30.17 -1.87 -9.94
N ALA A 87 29.66 -2.55 -10.97
CA ALA A 87 28.56 -2.06 -11.79
C ALA A 87 27.28 -1.96 -10.99
N THR A 88 26.94 -2.97 -10.19
CA THR A 88 25.76 -2.94 -9.28
C THR A 88 25.88 -1.80 -8.27
N LYS A 89 27.05 -1.66 -7.60
CA LYS A 89 27.29 -0.54 -6.67
C LYS A 89 27.08 0.81 -7.34
N GLN A 90 27.68 1.01 -8.51
CA GLN A 90 27.55 2.28 -9.24
C GLN A 90 26.09 2.52 -9.66
N GLY A 91 25.41 1.50 -10.17
CA GLY A 91 24.02 1.60 -10.58
C GLY A 91 23.07 1.96 -9.40
N LEU A 92 23.32 1.41 -8.21
CA LEU A 92 22.55 1.79 -7.01
C LEU A 92 22.85 3.22 -6.53
N ILE A 93 24.10 3.69 -6.69
CA ILE A 93 24.45 5.09 -6.42
C ILE A 93 23.75 6.01 -7.41
N ASP A 94 23.82 5.70 -8.71
CA ASP A 94 23.15 6.47 -9.76
C ASP A 94 21.63 6.52 -9.53
N PHE A 95 21.03 5.41 -9.05
CA PHE A 95 19.64 5.36 -8.65
C PHE A 95 19.31 6.33 -7.51
N ALA A 96 20.12 6.34 -6.45
CA ALA A 96 19.94 7.22 -5.30
C ALA A 96 20.14 8.71 -5.66
N GLU A 97 20.98 9.00 -6.66
CA GLU A 97 21.24 10.36 -7.17
C GLU A 97 20.21 10.81 -8.23
N GLY A 98 19.24 9.96 -8.60
CA GLY A 98 18.19 10.28 -9.57
C GLY A 98 18.64 10.17 -11.05
N ARG A 99 19.80 9.59 -11.30
CA ARG A 99 20.30 9.30 -12.67
C ARG A 99 19.75 7.98 -13.16
N TRP A 100 18.46 7.96 -13.52
CA TRP A 100 17.72 6.73 -13.79
C TRP A 100 18.26 5.94 -14.99
N GLU A 101 18.65 6.63 -16.07
CA GLU A 101 19.17 6.01 -17.30
C GLU A 101 20.54 5.36 -17.07
N GLU A 102 21.45 6.07 -16.41
CA GLU A 102 22.78 5.54 -16.06
C GLU A 102 22.67 4.38 -15.07
N SER A 103 21.75 4.51 -14.10
CA SER A 103 21.45 3.45 -13.14
C SER A 103 21.01 2.18 -13.86
N GLU A 104 20.01 2.26 -14.73
CA GLU A 104 19.51 1.15 -15.53
C GLU A 104 20.65 0.47 -16.31
N LYS A 105 21.45 1.25 -17.04
CA LYS A 105 22.57 0.77 -17.82
C LYS A 105 23.64 0.07 -16.97
N ASN A 106 23.99 0.65 -15.82
CA ASN A 106 24.99 0.08 -14.93
C ASN A 106 24.51 -1.18 -14.22
N LEU A 107 23.24 -1.24 -13.79
CA LEU A 107 22.63 -2.40 -13.16
C LEU A 107 22.54 -3.61 -14.10
N LEU A 108 22.26 -3.38 -15.39
CA LEU A 108 22.10 -4.45 -16.38
C LEU A 108 23.40 -4.92 -17.00
N ARG A 109 24.46 -4.08 -17.01
CA ARG A 109 25.74 -4.35 -17.72
C ARG A 109 26.37 -5.71 -17.42
N HIS A 110 26.23 -6.18 -16.19
CA HIS A 110 26.79 -7.44 -15.69
C HIS A 110 25.80 -8.15 -14.75
N ALA A 111 24.50 -8.03 -15.03
CA ALA A 111 23.48 -8.60 -14.15
C ALA A 111 23.60 -10.14 -14.05
N ASP A 112 23.90 -10.81 -15.18
CA ASP A 112 24.04 -12.27 -15.24
C ASP A 112 25.31 -12.81 -14.52
N ASP A 113 26.34 -11.97 -14.41
CA ASP A 113 27.58 -12.31 -13.68
C ASP A 113 27.50 -11.88 -12.19
N SER A 114 26.38 -11.28 -11.76
CA SER A 114 26.20 -10.77 -10.40
C SER A 114 25.86 -11.89 -9.41
N GLU A 115 26.35 -11.78 -8.19
CA GLU A 115 25.90 -12.64 -7.07
C GLU A 115 24.45 -12.39 -6.67
N MET A 116 23.88 -11.26 -7.07
CA MET A 116 22.52 -10.82 -6.72
C MET A 116 21.76 -10.31 -7.96
N PRO A 117 21.52 -11.14 -8.99
CA PRO A 117 20.86 -10.72 -10.22
C PRO A 117 19.45 -10.18 -9.96
N LEU A 118 18.71 -10.74 -8.99
CA LEU A 118 17.40 -10.28 -8.57
C LEU A 118 17.41 -8.79 -8.21
N ILE A 119 18.36 -8.36 -7.40
CA ILE A 119 18.45 -6.95 -6.97
C ILE A 119 18.71 -6.04 -8.15
N ASN A 120 19.59 -6.47 -9.09
CA ASN A 120 19.89 -5.71 -10.28
C ASN A 120 18.65 -5.51 -11.16
N TYR A 121 17.89 -6.58 -11.43
CA TYR A 121 16.68 -6.49 -12.25
C TYR A 121 15.56 -5.71 -11.57
N ILE A 122 15.35 -5.88 -10.26
CA ILE A 122 14.35 -5.10 -9.51
C ILE A 122 14.70 -3.61 -9.50
N ALA A 123 15.97 -3.27 -9.27
CA ALA A 123 16.39 -1.87 -9.27
C ALA A 123 16.32 -1.25 -10.66
N ALA A 124 16.70 -2.01 -11.73
CA ALA A 124 16.54 -1.58 -13.11
C ALA A 124 15.05 -1.38 -13.48
N ALA A 125 14.16 -2.27 -13.03
CA ALA A 125 12.72 -2.13 -13.22
C ALA A 125 12.18 -0.85 -12.55
N ARG A 126 12.65 -0.54 -11.34
CA ARG A 126 12.30 0.72 -10.65
C ARG A 126 12.85 1.94 -11.39
N ALA A 127 14.07 1.88 -11.91
CA ALA A 127 14.68 2.96 -12.70
C ALA A 127 13.91 3.20 -14.01
N ALA A 128 13.55 2.14 -14.73
CA ALA A 128 12.72 2.21 -15.93
C ALA A 128 11.33 2.80 -15.63
N GLN A 129 10.74 2.43 -14.50
CA GLN A 129 9.47 2.96 -14.02
C GLN A 129 9.53 4.48 -13.81
N LEU A 130 10.60 4.99 -13.17
CA LEU A 130 10.78 6.43 -12.91
C LEU A 130 11.05 7.23 -14.19
N GLN A 131 11.49 6.56 -15.26
CA GLN A 131 11.60 7.12 -16.62
C GLN A 131 10.27 7.08 -17.41
N GLY A 132 9.21 6.42 -16.86
CA GLY A 132 7.95 6.20 -17.57
C GLY A 132 7.96 5.02 -18.54
N GLU A 133 9.03 4.22 -18.56
CA GLU A 133 9.27 3.15 -19.51
C GLU A 133 8.67 1.81 -19.02
N HIS A 134 7.34 1.71 -19.10
CA HIS A 134 6.61 0.56 -18.55
C HIS A 134 6.93 -0.77 -19.21
N VAL A 135 7.21 -0.78 -20.52
CA VAL A 135 7.57 -2.00 -21.26
C VAL A 135 8.89 -2.56 -20.76
N ARG A 136 9.89 -1.68 -20.56
CA ARG A 136 11.21 -2.10 -20.04
C ARG A 136 11.09 -2.58 -18.61
N ARG A 137 10.32 -1.89 -17.77
CA ARG A 137 10.00 -2.34 -16.40
C ARG A 137 9.49 -3.77 -16.38
N ASP A 138 8.46 -4.07 -17.19
CA ASP A 138 7.82 -5.39 -17.21
C ASP A 138 8.78 -6.47 -17.74
N MET A 139 9.63 -6.11 -18.69
CA MET A 139 10.69 -7.01 -19.20
C MET A 139 11.69 -7.36 -18.09
N TYR A 140 12.16 -6.37 -17.32
CA TYR A 140 13.13 -6.64 -16.24
C TYR A 140 12.52 -7.43 -15.09
N LEU A 141 11.24 -7.24 -14.77
CA LEU A 141 10.54 -8.06 -13.78
C LEU A 141 10.38 -9.51 -14.25
N ARG A 142 10.16 -9.76 -15.56
CA ARG A 142 10.18 -11.12 -16.13
C ARG A 142 11.55 -11.75 -16.04
N LEU A 143 12.61 -11.03 -16.43
CA LEU A 143 13.98 -11.53 -16.30
C LEU A 143 14.33 -11.88 -14.84
N ALA A 144 13.86 -11.08 -13.88
CA ALA A 144 14.02 -11.37 -12.46
C ALA A 144 13.33 -12.70 -12.05
N GLN A 145 12.12 -12.97 -12.58
CA GLN A 145 11.39 -14.22 -12.32
C GLN A 145 12.08 -15.44 -12.95
N ASP A 146 12.56 -15.27 -14.18
CA ASP A 146 13.20 -16.37 -14.94
C ASP A 146 14.55 -16.76 -14.32
N GLN A 147 15.33 -15.78 -13.85
CA GLN A 147 16.65 -16.00 -13.26
C GLN A 147 16.60 -16.50 -11.82
N VAL A 148 15.59 -16.12 -11.05
CA VAL A 148 15.45 -16.48 -9.63
C VAL A 148 13.99 -16.87 -9.34
N PRO A 149 13.55 -18.06 -9.76
CA PRO A 149 12.15 -18.51 -9.56
C PRO A 149 11.72 -18.55 -8.10
N GLU A 150 12.66 -18.75 -7.17
CA GLU A 150 12.42 -18.78 -5.72
C GLU A 150 12.00 -17.40 -5.18
N ALA A 151 12.30 -16.31 -5.88
CA ALA A 151 12.00 -14.95 -5.50
C ALA A 151 10.69 -14.40 -6.10
N ASN A 152 9.82 -15.27 -6.62
CA ASN A 152 8.54 -14.89 -7.24
C ASN A 152 7.70 -13.92 -6.38
N VAL A 153 7.65 -14.16 -5.07
CA VAL A 153 6.93 -13.28 -4.12
C VAL A 153 7.49 -11.86 -4.13
N ALA A 154 8.82 -11.72 -4.06
CA ALA A 154 9.47 -10.40 -4.05
C ALA A 154 9.26 -9.63 -5.38
N VAL A 155 9.30 -10.35 -6.50
CA VAL A 155 9.06 -9.75 -7.83
C VAL A 155 7.60 -9.30 -7.95
N LEU A 156 6.62 -10.14 -7.59
CA LEU A 156 5.20 -9.81 -7.63
C LEU A 156 4.86 -8.64 -6.69
N LEU A 157 5.46 -8.60 -5.51
CA LEU A 157 5.30 -7.45 -4.60
C LEU A 157 5.79 -6.15 -5.24
N THR A 158 7.00 -6.19 -5.80
CA THR A 158 7.58 -5.01 -6.47
C THR A 158 6.72 -4.59 -7.66
N GLN A 159 6.25 -5.55 -8.46
CA GLN A 159 5.37 -5.29 -9.59
C GLN A 159 4.08 -4.61 -9.15
N ALA A 160 3.42 -5.14 -8.11
CA ALA A 160 2.20 -4.55 -7.58
C ALA A 160 2.41 -3.14 -7.03
N GLU A 161 3.51 -2.89 -6.29
CA GLU A 161 3.86 -1.55 -5.81
C GLU A 161 3.99 -0.54 -6.96
N LEU A 162 4.74 -0.91 -8.01
CA LEU A 162 4.97 -0.06 -9.17
C LEU A 162 3.67 0.21 -9.94
N GLN A 163 2.81 -0.81 -10.09
CA GLN A 163 1.49 -0.68 -10.72
C GLN A 163 0.57 0.24 -9.91
N ILE A 164 0.54 0.12 -8.58
CA ILE A 164 -0.25 1.01 -7.70
C ILE A 164 0.24 2.45 -7.78
N ALA A 165 1.56 2.67 -7.80
CA ALA A 165 2.16 3.99 -7.92
C ALA A 165 1.76 4.70 -9.23
N HIS A 166 1.62 3.93 -10.31
CA HIS A 166 1.21 4.42 -11.63
C HIS A 166 -0.29 4.35 -11.92
N LYS A 167 -1.12 4.14 -10.90
CA LYS A 167 -2.58 4.06 -11.02
C LYS A 167 -3.07 2.94 -11.96
N GLN A 168 -2.23 1.93 -12.23
CA GLN A 168 -2.60 0.71 -12.95
C GLN A 168 -3.31 -0.27 -12.00
N LEU A 169 -4.45 0.16 -11.44
CA LEU A 169 -5.07 -0.48 -10.27
C LEU A 169 -5.59 -1.89 -10.58
N ASP A 170 -6.15 -2.10 -11.78
CA ASP A 170 -6.66 -3.43 -12.18
C ASP A 170 -5.54 -4.45 -12.35
N GLN A 171 -4.41 -4.02 -12.94
CA GLN A 171 -3.23 -4.86 -13.09
C GLN A 171 -2.62 -5.21 -11.73
N ALA A 172 -2.54 -4.21 -10.84
CA ALA A 172 -2.07 -4.41 -9.47
C ALA A 172 -2.94 -5.42 -8.70
N LEU A 173 -4.27 -5.37 -8.91
CA LEU A 173 -5.19 -6.31 -8.29
C LEU A 173 -4.95 -7.75 -8.80
N ALA A 174 -4.78 -7.94 -10.10
CA ALA A 174 -4.47 -9.24 -10.68
C ALA A 174 -3.13 -9.79 -10.14
N THR A 175 -2.09 -8.93 -10.07
CA THR A 175 -0.78 -9.29 -9.54
C THR A 175 -0.85 -9.69 -8.06
N LEU A 176 -1.57 -8.93 -7.23
CA LEU A 176 -1.72 -9.23 -5.81
C LEU A 176 -2.59 -10.45 -5.54
N LYS A 177 -3.61 -10.73 -6.36
CA LYS A 177 -4.39 -11.97 -6.28
C LYS A 177 -3.50 -13.19 -6.57
N ARG A 178 -2.69 -13.13 -7.63
CA ARG A 178 -1.71 -14.19 -7.94
C ARG A 178 -0.71 -14.39 -6.80
N LEU A 179 -0.27 -13.31 -6.17
CA LEU A 179 0.61 -13.41 -4.99
C LEU A 179 -0.11 -14.08 -3.82
N GLN A 180 -1.37 -13.75 -3.60
CA GLN A 180 -2.19 -14.35 -2.54
C GLN A 180 -2.42 -15.86 -2.74
N GLU A 181 -2.43 -16.34 -3.99
CA GLU A 181 -2.48 -17.77 -4.30
C GLU A 181 -1.17 -18.49 -3.93
N LEU A 182 -0.01 -17.81 -4.05
CA LEU A 182 1.30 -18.35 -3.72
C LEU A 182 1.60 -18.28 -2.23
N ASP A 183 1.29 -17.17 -1.59
CA ASP A 183 1.49 -16.91 -0.16
C ASP A 183 0.29 -16.16 0.41
N PRO A 184 -0.75 -16.91 0.86
CA PRO A 184 -1.99 -16.31 1.34
C PRO A 184 -1.82 -15.38 2.53
N ASP A 185 -0.83 -15.62 3.38
CA ASP A 185 -0.63 -14.91 4.64
C ASP A 185 0.49 -13.86 4.59
N HIS A 186 0.97 -13.55 3.38
CA HIS A 186 2.04 -12.58 3.22
C HIS A 186 1.62 -11.19 3.73
N VAL A 187 2.21 -10.78 4.84
CA VAL A 187 1.85 -9.57 5.61
C VAL A 187 1.83 -8.30 4.76
N PHE A 188 2.87 -8.12 3.93
CA PHE A 188 2.99 -6.93 3.10
C PHE A 188 1.99 -6.90 1.93
N ALA A 189 1.63 -8.08 1.39
CA ALA A 189 0.60 -8.20 0.35
C ALA A 189 -0.78 -7.79 0.87
N VAL A 190 -1.14 -8.21 2.10
CA VAL A 190 -2.38 -7.80 2.77
C VAL A 190 -2.46 -6.27 2.90
N ARG A 191 -1.36 -5.62 3.27
CA ARG A 191 -1.27 -4.15 3.32
C ARG A 191 -1.45 -3.48 1.97
N LEU A 192 -0.82 -4.03 0.92
CA LEU A 192 -0.97 -3.51 -0.44
C LEU A 192 -2.39 -3.68 -0.96
N LEU A 193 -3.04 -4.84 -0.70
CA LEU A 193 -4.44 -5.08 -1.03
C LEU A 193 -5.37 -4.08 -0.33
N ALA A 194 -5.18 -3.83 0.95
CA ALA A 194 -5.97 -2.83 1.67
C ALA A 194 -5.82 -1.43 1.07
N THR A 195 -4.59 -1.05 0.68
CA THR A 195 -4.32 0.21 0.00
C THR A 195 -4.99 0.27 -1.37
N LEU A 196 -4.96 -0.83 -2.10
CA LEU A 196 -5.54 -0.95 -3.44
C LEU A 196 -7.06 -0.90 -3.39
N TYR A 197 -7.73 -1.69 -2.55
CA TYR A 197 -9.18 -1.68 -2.39
C TYR A 197 -9.70 -0.29 -1.97
N ARG A 198 -8.99 0.40 -1.07
CA ARG A 198 -9.30 1.80 -0.73
C ARG A 198 -9.22 2.73 -1.94
N LYS A 199 -8.22 2.58 -2.82
CA LYS A 199 -8.08 3.40 -4.03
C LYS A 199 -9.13 3.07 -5.10
N LEU A 200 -9.54 1.81 -5.19
CA LEU A 200 -10.61 1.34 -6.08
C LEU A 200 -12.01 1.71 -5.55
N GLY A 201 -12.15 2.04 -4.27
CA GLY A 201 -13.45 2.21 -3.63
C GLY A 201 -14.19 0.90 -3.40
N ASP A 202 -13.48 -0.23 -3.45
CA ASP A 202 -14.02 -1.56 -3.15
C ASP A 202 -14.01 -1.82 -1.64
N TRP A 203 -14.96 -1.17 -0.97
CA TRP A 203 -15.08 -1.18 0.49
C TRP A 203 -15.49 -2.55 1.03
N GLN A 204 -16.26 -3.31 0.24
CA GLN A 204 -16.68 -4.67 0.60
C GLN A 204 -15.46 -5.60 0.74
N SER A 205 -14.60 -5.62 -0.28
CA SER A 205 -13.36 -6.40 -0.25
C SER A 205 -12.41 -5.92 0.85
N LEU A 206 -12.36 -4.60 1.10
CA LEU A 206 -11.57 -4.04 2.20
C LEU A 206 -12.03 -4.54 3.57
N LEU A 207 -13.35 -4.56 3.83
CA LEU A 207 -13.90 -5.11 5.08
C LEU A 207 -13.55 -6.58 5.25
N GLY A 208 -13.57 -7.36 4.17
CA GLY A 208 -13.13 -8.76 4.20
C GLY A 208 -11.66 -8.95 4.63
N LEU A 209 -10.82 -7.92 4.47
CA LEU A 209 -9.41 -7.96 4.91
C LEU A 209 -9.19 -7.52 6.36
N VAL A 210 -10.16 -6.88 7.01
CA VAL A 210 -9.98 -6.26 8.34
C VAL A 210 -9.50 -7.27 9.38
N ALA A 211 -10.06 -8.48 9.42
CA ALA A 211 -9.64 -9.53 10.34
C ALA A 211 -8.14 -9.86 10.16
N ARG A 212 -7.71 -10.07 8.91
CA ARG A 212 -6.32 -10.38 8.57
C ARG A 212 -5.37 -9.21 8.88
N LEU A 213 -5.81 -7.96 8.65
CA LEU A 213 -5.02 -6.77 9.01
C LEU A 213 -4.79 -6.68 10.53
N ARG A 214 -5.76 -7.14 11.34
CA ARG A 214 -5.62 -7.21 12.81
C ARG A 214 -4.66 -8.32 13.26
N GLU A 215 -4.75 -9.48 12.64
CA GLU A 215 -3.90 -10.64 12.93
C GLU A 215 -2.44 -10.38 12.57
N THR A 216 -2.20 -9.83 11.38
CA THR A 216 -0.85 -9.58 10.87
C THR A 216 -0.12 -8.43 11.56
N ARG A 217 -0.84 -7.56 12.29
CA ARG A 217 -0.31 -6.36 12.97
C ARG A 217 0.55 -5.45 12.07
N VAL A 218 0.34 -5.51 10.77
CA VAL A 218 1.05 -4.69 9.77
C VAL A 218 0.66 -3.22 9.83
N LEU A 219 -0.52 -2.96 10.37
CA LEU A 219 -1.05 -1.65 10.70
C LEU A 219 -1.31 -1.59 12.20
N THR A 220 -1.25 -0.40 12.77
CA THR A 220 -1.66 -0.18 14.15
C THR A 220 -3.16 -0.43 14.33
N LYS A 221 -3.57 -0.79 15.54
CA LYS A 221 -4.99 -1.00 15.85
C LYS A 221 -5.84 0.21 15.44
N GLN A 222 -5.36 1.43 15.70
CA GLN A 222 -6.06 2.67 15.35
C GLN A 222 -6.20 2.87 13.84
N GLU A 223 -5.18 2.50 13.04
CA GLU A 223 -5.26 2.58 11.59
C GLU A 223 -6.28 1.60 11.02
N VAL A 224 -6.30 0.38 11.54
CA VAL A 224 -7.30 -0.63 11.11
C VAL A 224 -8.71 -0.20 11.51
N ASP A 225 -8.90 0.33 12.73
CA ASP A 225 -10.21 0.82 13.19
C ASP A 225 -10.71 1.98 12.29
N ARG A 226 -9.85 2.95 11.96
CA ARG A 226 -10.19 4.03 11.02
C ARG A 226 -10.51 3.55 9.61
N LEU A 227 -9.80 2.52 9.11
CA LEU A 227 -10.09 1.93 7.80
C LEU A 227 -11.45 1.24 7.80
N GLU A 228 -11.76 0.50 8.86
CA GLU A 228 -13.04 -0.18 9.03
C GLU A 228 -14.20 0.83 9.13
N GLU A 229 -14.08 1.84 9.98
CA GLU A 229 -15.05 2.93 10.08
C GLU A 229 -15.32 3.59 8.74
N ARG A 230 -14.26 3.94 8.02
CA ARG A 230 -14.37 4.58 6.71
C ARG A 230 -15.02 3.67 5.68
N ALA A 231 -14.70 2.37 5.69
CA ALA A 231 -15.29 1.41 4.78
C ALA A 231 -16.79 1.22 5.03
N VAL A 232 -17.20 1.11 6.30
CA VAL A 232 -18.60 1.00 6.70
C VAL A 232 -19.38 2.26 6.29
N ALA A 233 -18.84 3.46 6.60
CA ALA A 233 -19.49 4.72 6.23
C ALA A 233 -19.67 4.83 4.71
N ALA A 234 -18.64 4.51 3.94
CA ALA A 234 -18.70 4.55 2.48
C ALA A 234 -19.70 3.53 1.90
N LEU A 235 -19.78 2.33 2.46
CA LEU A 235 -20.79 1.34 2.04
C LEU A 235 -22.20 1.81 2.34
N LEU A 236 -22.45 2.40 3.52
CA LEU A 236 -23.73 2.99 3.86
C LEU A 236 -24.10 4.12 2.89
N ASP A 237 -23.12 4.95 2.51
CA ASP A 237 -23.33 6.05 1.56
C ASP A 237 -23.55 5.55 0.11
N GLN A 238 -23.05 4.37 -0.25
CA GLN A 238 -23.20 3.76 -1.58
C GLN A 238 -24.50 2.96 -1.75
N VAL A 239 -25.30 2.75 -0.68
CA VAL A 239 -26.56 2.02 -0.80
C VAL A 239 -27.47 2.70 -1.81
N ASP A 240 -27.88 1.95 -2.85
CA ASP A 240 -28.83 2.44 -3.84
C ASP A 240 -30.24 2.51 -3.22
N PRO A 241 -30.87 3.69 -3.13
CA PRO A 241 -32.21 3.83 -2.58
C PRO A 241 -33.28 3.04 -3.36
N LYS A 242 -33.06 2.78 -4.64
CA LYS A 242 -34.02 2.06 -5.49
C LYS A 242 -33.91 0.55 -5.35
N ARG A 243 -32.74 0.04 -5.00
CA ARG A 243 -32.46 -1.39 -4.82
C ARG A 243 -31.49 -1.59 -3.67
N PRO A 244 -31.93 -1.38 -2.41
CA PRO A 244 -31.06 -1.46 -1.26
C PRO A 244 -30.67 -2.92 -0.98
N GLN A 245 -29.60 -3.39 -1.63
CA GLN A 245 -29.02 -4.72 -1.43
C GLN A 245 -27.50 -4.60 -1.31
N PRO A 246 -26.94 -4.86 -0.11
CA PRO A 246 -27.64 -5.10 1.14
C PRO A 246 -28.37 -3.86 1.65
N SER A 247 -29.44 -4.05 2.45
CA SER A 247 -30.15 -2.93 3.05
C SER A 247 -29.28 -2.21 4.09
N PRO A 248 -29.54 -0.91 4.39
CA PRO A 248 -28.80 -0.21 5.45
C PRO A 248 -28.80 -0.96 6.77
N THR A 249 -29.93 -1.59 7.11
CA THR A 249 -30.08 -2.38 8.34
C THR A 249 -29.19 -3.63 8.34
N GLN A 250 -29.16 -4.38 7.23
CA GLN A 250 -28.29 -5.55 7.11
C GLN A 250 -26.81 -5.18 7.20
N LEU A 251 -26.42 -4.08 6.57
CA LEU A 251 -25.06 -3.55 6.72
C LEU A 251 -24.75 -3.19 8.17
N TRP A 252 -25.66 -2.50 8.84
CA TRP A 252 -25.47 -2.09 10.23
C TRP A 252 -25.38 -3.27 11.20
N GLU A 253 -26.18 -4.30 11.00
CA GLU A 253 -26.13 -5.55 11.79
C GLU A 253 -24.78 -6.29 11.63
N SER A 254 -24.11 -6.14 10.49
CA SER A 254 -22.79 -6.71 10.26
C SER A 254 -21.64 -5.93 10.91
N VAL A 255 -21.92 -4.68 11.34
CA VAL A 255 -20.91 -3.81 11.98
C VAL A 255 -20.65 -4.28 13.41
N PRO A 256 -19.38 -4.40 13.84
CA PRO A 256 -19.04 -4.75 15.21
C PRO A 256 -19.64 -3.76 16.23
N ARG A 257 -20.20 -4.27 17.32
CA ARG A 257 -20.88 -3.45 18.36
C ARG A 257 -20.06 -2.27 18.87
N ARG A 258 -18.71 -2.42 18.94
CA ARG A 258 -17.80 -1.34 19.35
C ARG A 258 -17.84 -0.10 18.45
N LEU A 259 -18.32 -0.24 17.22
CA LEU A 259 -18.46 0.87 16.27
C LEU A 259 -19.85 1.52 16.30
N HIS A 260 -20.82 0.93 16.98
CA HIS A 260 -22.18 1.49 17.06
C HIS A 260 -22.26 2.81 17.82
N GLU A 261 -21.27 3.12 18.67
CA GLU A 261 -21.17 4.40 19.39
C GLU A 261 -20.45 5.48 18.56
N ASN A 262 -19.92 5.12 17.37
CA ASN A 262 -19.20 6.07 16.52
C ASN A 262 -20.17 7.08 15.88
N LEU A 263 -19.92 8.36 16.14
CA LEU A 263 -20.76 9.47 15.68
C LEU A 263 -20.92 9.52 14.16
N GLU A 264 -19.80 9.37 13.41
CA GLU A 264 -19.80 9.42 11.95
C GLU A 264 -20.60 8.26 11.34
N LEU A 265 -20.47 7.07 11.93
CA LEU A 265 -21.22 5.89 11.47
C LEU A 265 -22.72 6.02 11.76
N ASN A 266 -23.10 6.56 12.91
CA ASN A 266 -24.50 6.84 13.23
C ASN A 266 -25.11 7.86 12.26
N ARG A 267 -24.37 8.91 11.90
CA ARG A 267 -24.78 9.88 10.88
C ARG A 267 -24.94 9.21 9.51
N ALA A 268 -23.96 8.41 9.06
CA ALA A 268 -24.00 7.70 7.79
C ALA A 268 -25.19 6.73 7.74
N TYR A 269 -25.42 5.97 8.81
CA TYR A 269 -26.53 5.03 8.90
C TYR A 269 -27.89 5.73 8.85
N ALA A 270 -28.06 6.81 9.62
CA ALA A 270 -29.30 7.60 9.60
C ALA A 270 -29.57 8.20 8.21
N ARG A 271 -28.54 8.73 7.54
CA ARG A 271 -28.66 9.23 6.16
C ARG A 271 -29.06 8.10 5.18
N ALA A 272 -28.46 6.93 5.30
CA ALA A 272 -28.79 5.77 4.46
C ALA A 272 -30.25 5.33 4.64
N LEU A 273 -30.73 5.24 5.90
CA LEU A 273 -32.12 4.92 6.21
C LEU A 273 -33.10 5.95 5.62
N LEU A 274 -32.81 7.24 5.76
CA LEU A 274 -33.64 8.31 5.19
C LEU A 274 -33.69 8.23 3.65
N ARG A 275 -32.56 7.99 2.99
CA ARG A 275 -32.54 7.81 1.53
C ARG A 275 -33.34 6.60 1.07
N CYS A 276 -33.34 5.52 1.86
CA CYS A 276 -34.09 4.30 1.57
C CYS A 276 -35.57 4.36 1.98
N GLY A 277 -36.06 5.52 2.51
CA GLY A 277 -37.45 5.70 2.91
C GLY A 277 -37.84 5.02 4.23
N GLU A 278 -36.88 4.84 5.13
CA GLU A 278 -37.06 4.26 6.47
C GLU A 278 -36.96 5.33 7.61
N PRO A 279 -37.78 6.40 7.59
CA PRO A 279 -37.64 7.53 8.53
C PRO A 279 -37.92 7.16 9.99
N VAL A 280 -38.80 6.19 10.24
CA VAL A 280 -39.14 5.73 11.61
C VAL A 280 -37.92 5.08 12.27
N ARG A 281 -37.20 4.23 11.51
CA ARG A 281 -35.94 3.63 12.01
C ARG A 281 -34.85 4.67 12.19
N ALA A 282 -34.72 5.60 11.23
CA ALA A 282 -33.78 6.71 11.33
C ALA A 282 -34.01 7.55 12.60
N GLU A 283 -35.29 7.85 12.96
CA GLU A 283 -35.63 8.56 14.21
C GLU A 283 -35.08 7.82 15.43
N GLY A 284 -35.33 6.53 15.53
CA GLY A 284 -34.85 5.70 16.63
C GLY A 284 -33.33 5.75 16.79
N VAL A 285 -32.61 5.57 15.67
CA VAL A 285 -31.14 5.60 15.65
C VAL A 285 -30.59 6.96 16.07
N VAL A 286 -31.12 8.03 15.47
CA VAL A 286 -30.68 9.40 15.78
C VAL A 286 -30.97 9.78 17.20
N ARG A 287 -32.16 9.40 17.72
CA ARG A 287 -32.53 9.65 19.10
C ARG A 287 -31.59 9.02 20.11
N GLU A 288 -31.20 7.77 19.89
CA GLU A 288 -30.24 7.11 20.77
C GLU A 288 -28.83 7.73 20.63
N ALA A 289 -28.38 8.04 19.41
CA ALA A 289 -27.10 8.69 19.20
C ALA A 289 -26.99 10.08 19.83
N LEU A 290 -28.10 10.85 19.87
CA LEU A 290 -28.15 12.16 20.50
C LEU A 290 -28.04 12.12 22.04
N LYS A 291 -28.32 10.98 22.68
CA LYS A 291 -28.09 10.81 24.12
C LYS A 291 -26.60 10.78 24.47
N GLU A 292 -25.80 10.11 23.60
CA GLU A 292 -24.35 9.96 23.78
C GLU A 292 -23.59 11.17 23.22
N HIS A 293 -24.00 11.65 22.05
CA HIS A 293 -23.34 12.72 21.31
C HIS A 293 -24.33 13.80 20.91
N TRP A 294 -24.29 14.93 21.60
CA TRP A 294 -25.08 16.10 21.21
C TRP A 294 -24.44 16.81 20.03
N ASP A 295 -25.03 16.64 18.85
CA ASP A 295 -24.46 17.06 17.59
C ASP A 295 -25.45 17.73 16.66
N GLU A 296 -25.04 18.81 16.00
CA GLU A 296 -25.94 19.61 15.14
C GLU A 296 -26.37 18.87 13.86
N GLU A 297 -25.52 18.01 13.30
CA GLU A 297 -25.91 17.25 12.11
C GLU A 297 -26.92 16.15 12.47
N LEU A 298 -26.73 15.47 13.61
CA LEU A 298 -27.72 14.54 14.12
C LEU A 298 -29.05 15.24 14.42
N LEU A 299 -29.03 16.46 14.97
CA LEU A 299 -30.27 17.25 15.16
C LEU A 299 -30.96 17.55 13.84
N ALA A 300 -30.20 17.94 12.81
CA ALA A 300 -30.76 18.18 11.48
C ALA A 300 -31.41 16.93 10.90
N LEU A 301 -30.73 15.75 11.07
CA LEU A 301 -31.25 14.45 10.64
C LEU A 301 -32.49 14.05 11.44
N TYR A 302 -32.53 14.36 12.75
CA TYR A 302 -33.71 14.11 13.60
C TYR A 302 -34.96 14.81 13.10
N GLY A 303 -34.80 16.05 12.60
CA GLY A 303 -35.90 16.81 12.00
C GLY A 303 -36.37 16.29 10.64
N LEU A 304 -35.54 15.48 9.95
CA LEU A 304 -35.90 14.80 8.68
C LEU A 304 -36.50 13.41 8.94
N ALA A 305 -36.08 12.76 10.02
CA ALA A 305 -36.50 11.44 10.43
C ALA A 305 -37.82 11.49 11.16
N VAL A 306 -38.92 11.46 10.41
CA VAL A 306 -40.26 11.50 10.99
C VAL A 306 -40.61 10.15 11.61
N GLY A 307 -40.75 10.13 12.93
CA GLY A 307 -41.15 8.94 13.70
C GLY A 307 -42.65 8.61 13.57
N GLU A 308 -43.06 7.55 14.24
CA GLU A 308 -44.50 7.13 14.26
C GLU A 308 -45.43 8.20 14.87
N ASP A 309 -44.94 8.92 15.88
CA ASP A 309 -45.70 10.01 16.55
C ASP A 309 -44.91 11.34 16.45
N PRO A 310 -45.13 12.14 15.41
CA PRO A 310 -44.49 13.44 15.22
C PRO A 310 -44.75 14.44 16.34
N LYS A 311 -45.92 14.36 17.03
CA LYS A 311 -46.24 15.28 18.14
C LYS A 311 -45.38 14.96 19.35
N ARG A 312 -45.23 13.69 19.70
CA ARG A 312 -44.36 13.25 20.78
C ARG A 312 -42.89 13.56 20.46
N GLN A 313 -42.50 13.42 19.20
CA GLN A 313 -41.18 13.79 18.73
C GLN A 313 -40.92 15.29 18.87
N LEU A 314 -41.89 16.14 18.52
CA LEU A 314 -41.84 17.58 18.72
C LEU A 314 -41.71 17.93 20.21
N GLY A 315 -42.53 17.31 21.09
CA GLY A 315 -42.44 17.53 22.53
C GLY A 315 -41.02 17.33 23.07
N ARG A 316 -40.34 16.27 22.65
CA ARG A 316 -38.91 16.06 23.02
C ARG A 316 -37.99 17.18 22.53
N VAL A 317 -38.20 17.68 21.33
CA VAL A 317 -37.40 18.82 20.82
C VAL A 317 -37.70 20.09 21.61
N GLU A 318 -38.96 20.32 22.02
CA GLU A 318 -39.33 21.44 22.89
C GLU A 318 -38.72 21.29 24.30
N ASP A 319 -38.64 20.07 24.85
CA ASP A 319 -37.93 19.77 26.09
C ASP A 319 -36.44 20.10 25.97
N TRP A 320 -35.80 19.68 24.86
CA TRP A 320 -34.39 20.01 24.59
C TRP A 320 -34.13 21.52 24.43
N LEU A 321 -35.08 22.26 23.83
CA LEU A 321 -35.03 23.73 23.78
C LEU A 321 -35.05 24.34 25.16
N ALA A 322 -35.89 23.81 26.06
CA ALA A 322 -36.00 24.30 27.45
C ALA A 322 -34.74 23.95 28.27
N GLU A 323 -34.15 22.76 28.07
CA GLU A 323 -33.01 22.30 28.86
C GLU A 323 -31.67 22.89 28.38
N ARG A 324 -31.49 23.00 27.07
CA ARG A 324 -30.16 23.33 26.45
C ARG A 324 -30.13 24.73 25.83
N GLY A 325 -31.26 25.40 25.77
CA GLY A 325 -31.40 26.70 25.13
C GLY A 325 -31.56 26.60 23.61
N GLU A 326 -31.74 27.75 22.99
CA GLU A 326 -31.99 27.86 21.56
C GLU A 326 -30.71 27.74 20.75
N SER A 327 -30.74 26.88 19.75
CA SER A 327 -29.72 26.82 18.68
C SER A 327 -30.41 26.82 17.32
N ALA A 328 -29.71 27.32 16.29
CA ALA A 328 -30.25 27.38 14.94
C ALA A 328 -30.67 25.99 14.42
N ALA A 329 -29.86 24.95 14.70
CA ALA A 329 -30.16 23.58 14.31
C ALA A 329 -31.37 22.99 15.03
N LEU A 330 -31.49 23.25 16.33
CA LEU A 330 -32.60 22.74 17.14
C LEU A 330 -33.94 23.41 16.77
N LEU A 331 -33.93 24.74 16.53
CA LEU A 331 -35.08 25.47 16.03
C LEU A 331 -35.51 25.03 14.63
N LEU A 332 -34.55 24.76 13.72
CA LEU A 332 -34.85 24.21 12.41
C LEU A 332 -35.55 22.84 12.55
N THR A 333 -35.06 21.99 13.44
CA THR A 333 -35.65 20.69 13.76
C THR A 333 -37.06 20.81 14.27
N ALA A 334 -37.30 21.70 15.26
CA ALA A 334 -38.64 22.00 15.79
C ALA A 334 -39.58 22.50 14.69
N GLY A 335 -39.12 23.39 13.84
CA GLY A 335 -39.87 23.91 12.69
C GLY A 335 -40.33 22.83 11.73
N ARG A 336 -39.42 21.91 11.35
CA ARG A 336 -39.74 20.76 10.47
C ARG A 336 -40.82 19.86 11.08
N LEU A 337 -40.68 19.51 12.35
CA LEU A 337 -41.66 18.68 13.05
C LEU A 337 -43.00 19.39 13.20
N CYS A 338 -43.01 20.71 13.40
CA CYS A 338 -44.25 21.52 13.39
C CYS A 338 -44.95 21.51 12.03
N VAL A 339 -44.21 21.51 10.91
CA VAL A 339 -44.76 21.36 9.56
C VAL A 339 -45.47 20.02 9.42
N VAL A 340 -44.83 18.92 9.84
CA VAL A 340 -45.39 17.57 9.82
C VAL A 340 -46.64 17.49 10.70
N ALA A 341 -46.62 18.13 11.88
CA ALA A 341 -47.75 18.19 12.80
C ALA A 341 -48.85 19.21 12.39
N ARG A 342 -48.69 19.87 11.21
CA ARG A 342 -49.60 20.93 10.69
C ARG A 342 -49.75 22.14 11.61
N LEU A 343 -48.74 22.44 12.41
CA LEU A 343 -48.69 23.59 13.31
C LEU A 343 -47.99 24.78 12.62
N TRP A 344 -48.60 25.27 11.54
CA TRP A 344 -47.99 26.24 10.61
C TRP A 344 -47.46 27.51 11.26
N GLY A 345 -48.24 28.09 12.23
CA GLY A 345 -47.81 29.30 12.94
C GLY A 345 -46.58 29.09 13.82
N LYS A 346 -46.52 27.95 14.54
CA LYS A 346 -45.31 27.58 15.31
C LYS A 346 -44.13 27.28 14.40
N ALA A 347 -44.36 26.56 13.29
CA ALA A 347 -43.33 26.24 12.30
C ALA A 347 -42.64 27.51 11.77
N ARG A 348 -43.45 28.52 11.38
CA ARG A 348 -42.96 29.82 10.92
C ARG A 348 -42.07 30.47 11.98
N GLY A 349 -42.58 30.58 13.25
CA GLY A 349 -41.80 31.19 14.35
C GLY A 349 -40.44 30.48 14.58
N TYR A 350 -40.43 29.16 14.57
CA TYR A 350 -39.18 28.40 14.74
C TYR A 350 -38.20 28.61 13.60
N PHE A 351 -38.66 28.63 12.33
CA PHE A 351 -37.78 28.89 11.20
C PHE A 351 -37.24 30.32 11.21
N GLU A 352 -38.08 31.31 11.51
CA GLU A 352 -37.63 32.71 11.63
C GLU A 352 -36.62 32.88 12.78
N ALA A 353 -36.83 32.24 13.92
CA ALA A 353 -35.87 32.22 15.04
C ALA A 353 -34.55 31.53 14.66
N SER A 354 -34.63 30.39 13.95
CA SER A 354 -33.43 29.70 13.43
C SER A 354 -32.61 30.60 12.53
N ILE A 355 -33.24 31.33 11.62
CA ILE A 355 -32.60 32.27 10.71
C ILE A 355 -31.95 33.43 11.48
N MET A 356 -32.61 33.99 12.48
CA MET A 356 -32.08 35.08 13.30
C MET A 356 -30.84 34.67 14.12
N LEU A 357 -30.74 33.42 14.51
CA LEU A 357 -29.56 32.86 15.17
C LEU A 357 -28.42 32.44 14.21
N GLY A 358 -28.45 32.94 12.98
CA GLY A 358 -27.43 32.59 11.96
C GLY A 358 -27.75 31.27 11.27
N GLY A 359 -29.03 30.98 11.08
CA GLY A 359 -29.54 29.75 10.50
C GLY A 359 -28.90 29.35 9.18
N ARG A 360 -28.84 28.06 8.98
CA ARG A 360 -28.32 27.44 7.76
C ARG A 360 -29.21 27.73 6.54
N PRO A 361 -28.74 27.63 5.33
CA PRO A 361 -29.52 27.78 4.09
C PRO A 361 -30.82 26.97 4.09
N GLU A 362 -30.83 25.80 4.74
CA GLU A 362 -31.99 24.92 4.89
C GLU A 362 -33.15 25.58 5.65
N ALA A 363 -32.86 26.44 6.62
CA ALA A 363 -33.93 27.16 7.36
C ALA A 363 -34.66 28.14 6.45
N TYR A 364 -33.98 28.83 5.57
CA TYR A 364 -34.57 29.68 4.54
C TYR A 364 -35.37 28.88 3.52
N GLU A 365 -34.90 27.71 3.12
CA GLU A 365 -35.58 26.80 2.20
C GLU A 365 -36.93 26.33 2.81
N GLU A 366 -36.89 25.84 4.06
CA GLU A 366 -38.08 25.36 4.73
C GLU A 366 -39.10 26.47 5.01
N LEU A 367 -38.63 27.68 5.41
CA LEU A 367 -39.49 28.84 5.56
C LEU A 367 -40.11 29.25 4.22
N GLY A 368 -39.33 29.28 3.14
CA GLY A 368 -39.83 29.60 1.80
C GLY A 368 -40.90 28.61 1.31
N LYS A 369 -40.70 27.30 1.56
CA LYS A 369 -41.70 26.25 1.28
C LYS A 369 -42.99 26.50 2.06
N LEU A 370 -42.85 26.80 3.36
CA LEU A 370 -43.98 27.07 4.22
C LEU A 370 -44.76 28.31 3.79
N LEU A 371 -44.08 29.43 3.48
CA LEU A 371 -44.72 30.68 3.02
C LEU A 371 -45.44 30.45 1.69
N ARG A 372 -44.90 29.70 0.78
CA ARG A 372 -45.57 29.33 -0.49
C ARG A 372 -46.84 28.51 -0.21
N GLN A 373 -46.82 27.60 0.75
CA GLN A 373 -47.98 26.79 1.13
C GLN A 373 -49.07 27.64 1.83
N LEU A 374 -48.66 28.73 2.46
CA LEU A 374 -49.56 29.68 3.12
C LEU A 374 -50.07 30.78 2.16
N ASP A 375 -49.87 30.63 0.86
CA ASP A 375 -50.27 31.57 -0.19
C ASP A 375 -49.60 32.97 -0.10
N ASP A 376 -48.33 32.99 0.33
CA ASP A 376 -47.50 34.19 0.43
C ASP A 376 -46.24 34.08 -0.48
N PRO A 377 -46.42 34.13 -1.82
CA PRO A 377 -45.36 33.86 -2.77
C PRO A 377 -44.27 34.95 -2.78
N GLU A 378 -44.60 36.21 -2.47
CA GLU A 378 -43.66 37.33 -2.46
C GLU A 378 -42.62 37.15 -1.33
N ASP A 379 -43.07 36.87 -0.13
CA ASP A 379 -42.18 36.64 1.01
C ASP A 379 -41.43 35.31 0.87
N ALA A 380 -42.02 34.29 0.21
CA ALA A 380 -41.34 33.05 -0.13
C ALA A 380 -40.15 33.29 -1.07
N LEU A 381 -40.36 34.08 -2.16
CA LEU A 381 -39.31 34.40 -3.14
C LEU A 381 -38.16 35.18 -2.50
N ARG A 382 -38.48 36.15 -1.63
CA ARG A 382 -37.47 36.90 -0.87
C ARG A 382 -36.66 35.96 0.03
N THR A 383 -37.34 35.10 0.76
CA THR A 383 -36.70 34.12 1.67
C THR A 383 -35.77 33.19 0.91
N TYR A 384 -36.16 32.65 -0.25
CA TYR A 384 -35.28 31.83 -1.10
C TYR A 384 -34.09 32.61 -1.60
N SER A 385 -34.26 33.88 -2.04
CA SER A 385 -33.16 34.74 -2.50
C SER A 385 -32.13 34.96 -1.38
N ASP A 386 -32.62 35.22 -0.16
CA ASP A 386 -31.74 35.40 1.00
C ASP A 386 -31.01 34.10 1.34
N GLY A 387 -31.68 32.95 1.31
CA GLY A 387 -31.08 31.64 1.53
C GLY A 387 -30.00 31.31 0.47
N LEU A 388 -30.25 31.64 -0.79
CA LEU A 388 -29.25 31.50 -1.85
C LEU A 388 -28.03 32.41 -1.62
N ALA A 389 -28.25 33.65 -1.18
CA ALA A 389 -27.16 34.57 -0.86
C ALA A 389 -26.29 34.02 0.29
N VAL A 390 -26.92 33.45 1.34
CA VAL A 390 -26.21 32.78 2.45
C VAL A 390 -25.42 31.58 1.98
N SER A 391 -25.98 30.74 1.13
CA SER A 391 -25.28 29.56 0.58
C SER A 391 -24.04 29.94 -0.26
N LEU A 392 -24.05 31.13 -0.89
CA LEU A 392 -22.91 31.70 -1.62
C LEU A 392 -21.93 32.49 -0.73
N GLY A 393 -22.10 32.45 0.60
CA GLY A 393 -21.26 33.18 1.55
C GLY A 393 -21.46 34.70 1.52
N ARG A 394 -22.54 35.19 0.93
CA ARG A 394 -22.86 36.62 0.87
C ARG A 394 -23.55 37.06 2.16
N LYS A 395 -23.21 38.26 2.65
CA LYS A 395 -23.91 38.84 3.79
C LYS A 395 -25.32 39.25 3.38
N VAL A 396 -26.31 38.69 4.05
CA VAL A 396 -27.71 39.09 3.90
C VAL A 396 -28.05 40.14 4.99
N LYS A 397 -28.91 41.09 4.68
CA LYS A 397 -29.45 42.00 5.69
C LYS A 397 -30.17 41.18 6.76
N ALA A 398 -30.02 41.57 8.03
CA ALA A 398 -30.70 40.88 9.14
C ALA A 398 -32.17 40.60 8.77
N TYR A 399 -32.54 39.32 8.86
CA TYR A 399 -33.92 38.91 8.54
C TYR A 399 -34.91 39.71 9.41
N LYS A 400 -35.85 40.35 8.77
CA LYS A 400 -36.97 41.04 9.45
C LYS A 400 -38.22 40.26 9.14
N PRO A 401 -38.88 39.66 10.17
CA PRO A 401 -40.13 38.96 9.93
C PRO A 401 -41.15 39.93 9.31
N PRO A 402 -41.89 39.50 8.28
CA PRO A 402 -42.89 40.32 7.65
C PRO A 402 -44.00 40.62 8.68
N LYS A 403 -44.47 41.87 8.65
CA LYS A 403 -45.61 42.27 9.55
C LYS A 403 -46.82 41.38 9.27
N PRO A 404 -47.52 40.87 10.30
CA PRO A 404 -48.71 40.07 10.10
C PRO A 404 -49.72 40.84 9.24
N LYS A 405 -50.06 40.28 8.05
CA LYS A 405 -51.15 40.86 7.23
C LYS A 405 -52.45 40.76 8.02
N PRO A 406 -53.25 41.84 8.08
CA PRO A 406 -54.55 41.79 8.75
C PRO A 406 -55.40 40.68 8.12
N ARG A 407 -55.98 39.80 8.97
CA ARG A 407 -56.93 38.77 8.51
C ARG A 407 -58.01 39.46 7.66
N ARG A 408 -58.05 39.18 6.37
CA ARG A 408 -59.24 39.51 5.57
C ARG A 408 -60.41 38.71 6.19
N ILE A 409 -61.20 39.39 7.01
CA ILE A 409 -62.50 38.87 7.43
C ILE A 409 -63.31 38.76 6.14
N ALA A 410 -63.62 37.55 5.72
CA ALA A 410 -64.53 37.32 4.61
C ALA A 410 -65.86 37.96 5.08
N LYS A 411 -66.27 39.06 4.44
CA LYS A 411 -67.65 39.55 4.57
C LYS A 411 -68.55 38.57 3.84
N ASN A 412 -69.38 37.86 4.62
CA ASN A 412 -70.50 37.13 4.09
C ASN A 412 -71.47 38.13 3.41
#